data_9c417bf7b16d1c479e5e849679059337
#
_entry.id   9c417bf7b16d1c479e5e849679059337
#
_cell.length_a   1.000
_cell.length_b   1.000
_cell.length_c   1.000
_cell.angle_alpha   90.00
_cell.angle_beta   90.00
_cell.angle_gamma   90.00
#
_symmetry.space_group_name_H-M   'P 1'
#
loop_
_entity.id
_entity.type
_entity.pdbx_description
1 polymer ?
#
loop_
_entity_poly.entity_id
_entity_poly.type
_entity_poly.pdbx_seq_one_letter_code
_entity_poly.pdbx_strand_id
1 'polypeptide(L)'
;MAMKHPLSENKPMASTAPIDADTAGTRHQDRMQRKKTVIDQRIAEAAARRGVLLVNTGTGKGKSSAAFGVMARALGNGMHAAVVQFVKNRTDTGEIAFFRNCPQVSWHVMGEGFTWETQDRARDAAAAQSAWAQARAYLNDARIDLLILDELTYAFKYGWLDLDTVLADLAARPPMQHVIITGRAAPQALIDAADTVTDMAMVKHAFRSGIAAMPGMEF
;
A
#
# COMPACT_ATOMS: atom_id res chain seq x y z
N MET A 1 -36.09 -70.15 -23.04
CA MET A 1 -36.04 -69.08 -24.04
C MET A 1 -34.95 -68.09 -23.53
N ALA A 2 -33.71 -68.23 -24.04
CA ALA A 2 -32.54 -67.51 -23.53
C ALA A 2 -32.23 -66.35 -24.46
N MET A 3 -32.29 -65.11 -23.97
CA MET A 3 -31.88 -63.92 -24.70
C MET A 3 -30.38 -63.71 -24.52
N LYS A 4 -29.66 -63.72 -25.63
CA LYS A 4 -28.22 -63.37 -25.73
C LYS A 4 -28.10 -61.85 -25.71
N HIS A 5 -27.31 -61.29 -24.77
CA HIS A 5 -26.81 -59.92 -24.87
C HIS A 5 -25.61 -59.85 -25.83
N PRO A 6 -25.50 -58.81 -26.67
CA PRO A 6 -24.32 -58.62 -27.50
C PRO A 6 -23.20 -57.97 -26.67
N LEU A 7 -21.98 -58.43 -26.95
CA LEU A 7 -20.71 -57.94 -26.39
C LEU A 7 -20.45 -56.51 -26.89
N SER A 8 -20.17 -55.57 -25.96
CA SER A 8 -19.74 -54.21 -26.28
C SER A 8 -18.31 -54.23 -26.85
N GLU A 9 -18.16 -53.67 -28.01
CA GLU A 9 -16.85 -53.44 -28.66
C GLU A 9 -15.97 -52.51 -27.81
N ASN A 10 -14.78 -53.00 -27.49
CA ASN A 10 -13.73 -52.29 -26.80
C ASN A 10 -13.12 -51.27 -27.78
N LYS A 11 -13.39 -49.99 -27.58
CA LYS A 11 -12.77 -48.89 -28.31
C LYS A 11 -11.31 -48.74 -27.83
N PRO A 12 -10.29 -48.73 -28.71
CA PRO A 12 -8.90 -48.64 -28.29
C PRO A 12 -8.67 -47.25 -27.65
N MET A 13 -8.09 -47.23 -26.44
CA MET A 13 -7.60 -46.04 -25.77
C MET A 13 -6.57 -45.37 -26.68
N ALA A 14 -6.79 -44.07 -26.96
CA ALA A 14 -5.83 -43.24 -27.64
C ALA A 14 -4.53 -43.22 -26.85
N SER A 15 -3.44 -43.68 -27.44
CA SER A 15 -2.09 -43.59 -26.94
C SER A 15 -1.71 -42.12 -26.81
N THR A 16 -1.60 -41.62 -25.58
CA THR A 16 -0.95 -40.33 -25.31
C THR A 16 0.55 -40.54 -25.51
N ALA A 17 1.06 -40.12 -26.66
CA ALA A 17 2.49 -40.06 -26.88
C ALA A 17 3.17 -39.20 -25.81
N PRO A 18 4.34 -39.59 -25.26
CA PRO A 18 5.05 -38.79 -24.29
C PRO A 18 5.42 -37.44 -24.93
N ILE A 19 5.04 -36.36 -24.26
CA ILE A 19 5.47 -35.01 -24.64
C ILE A 19 6.97 -34.97 -24.42
N ASP A 20 7.73 -34.87 -25.52
CA ASP A 20 9.18 -34.81 -25.51
C ASP A 20 9.64 -33.66 -24.56
N ALA A 21 10.43 -34.00 -23.56
CA ALA A 21 10.89 -33.05 -22.53
C ALA A 21 11.65 -31.85 -23.15
N ASP A 22 12.28 -32.07 -24.31
CA ASP A 22 13.02 -31.07 -25.08
C ASP A 22 12.08 -30.05 -25.74
N THR A 23 10.92 -30.47 -26.23
CA THR A 23 9.90 -29.57 -26.79
C THR A 23 9.19 -28.76 -25.72
N ALA A 24 9.06 -29.28 -24.50
CA ALA A 24 8.49 -28.53 -23.36
C ALA A 24 9.46 -27.44 -22.88
N GLY A 25 10.77 -27.75 -22.84
CA GLY A 25 11.82 -26.78 -22.49
C GLY A 25 11.89 -25.61 -23.46
N THR A 26 11.89 -25.91 -24.77
CA THR A 26 11.94 -24.91 -25.85
C THR A 26 10.71 -23.99 -25.80
N ARG A 27 9.50 -24.54 -25.65
CA ARG A 27 8.26 -23.74 -25.52
C ARG A 27 8.27 -22.85 -24.27
N HIS A 28 8.83 -23.31 -23.18
CA HIS A 28 8.98 -22.49 -21.96
C HIS A 28 9.93 -21.32 -22.20
N GLN A 29 11.09 -21.57 -22.83
CA GLN A 29 12.08 -20.54 -23.17
C GLN A 29 11.49 -19.47 -24.10
N ASP A 30 10.80 -19.88 -25.17
CA ASP A 30 10.13 -18.96 -26.10
C ASP A 30 9.09 -18.10 -25.41
N ARG A 31 8.29 -18.69 -24.51
CA ARG A 31 7.30 -17.96 -23.71
C ARG A 31 7.96 -16.95 -22.81
N MET A 32 9.06 -17.30 -22.12
CA MET A 32 9.80 -16.39 -21.25
C MET A 32 10.46 -15.27 -22.04
N GLN A 33 11.02 -15.57 -23.23
CA GLN A 33 11.61 -14.58 -24.11
C GLN A 33 10.58 -13.55 -24.59
N ARG A 34 9.41 -14.01 -25.05
CA ARG A 34 8.30 -13.10 -25.45
C ARG A 34 7.84 -12.23 -24.27
N LYS A 35 7.68 -12.82 -23.08
CA LYS A 35 7.33 -12.09 -21.87
C LYS A 35 8.39 -11.03 -21.53
N LYS A 36 9.68 -11.38 -21.63
CA LYS A 36 10.79 -10.46 -21.40
C LYS A 36 10.73 -9.28 -22.37
N THR A 37 10.57 -9.54 -23.68
CA THR A 37 10.49 -8.48 -24.71
C THR A 37 9.36 -7.48 -24.41
N VAL A 38 8.16 -7.99 -24.06
CA VAL A 38 7.01 -7.12 -23.71
C VAL A 38 7.29 -6.29 -22.46
N ILE A 39 7.94 -6.88 -21.44
CA ILE A 39 8.30 -6.16 -20.21
C ILE A 39 9.36 -5.09 -20.51
N ASP A 40 10.42 -5.44 -21.25
CA ASP A 40 11.51 -4.52 -21.60
C ASP A 40 10.97 -3.31 -22.40
N GLN A 41 10.03 -3.57 -23.33
CA GLN A 41 9.37 -2.51 -24.08
C GLN A 41 8.56 -1.57 -23.15
N ARG A 42 7.75 -2.12 -22.24
CA ARG A 42 6.99 -1.33 -21.27
C ARG A 42 7.89 -0.51 -20.36
N ILE A 43 9.04 -1.07 -19.94
CA ILE A 43 10.04 -0.34 -19.16
C ILE A 43 10.61 0.83 -19.95
N ALA A 44 10.93 0.62 -21.25
CA ALA A 44 11.45 1.67 -22.11
C ALA A 44 10.43 2.79 -22.38
N GLU A 45 9.13 2.46 -22.47
CA GLU A 45 8.04 3.41 -22.63
C GLU A 45 7.76 4.22 -21.34
N ALA A 46 8.08 3.67 -20.16
CA ALA A 46 7.90 4.31 -18.86
C ALA A 46 9.02 5.34 -18.57
N ALA A 47 9.07 6.40 -19.37
CA ALA A 47 10.16 7.40 -19.35
C ALA A 47 9.93 8.56 -18.36
N ALA A 48 8.70 8.77 -17.87
CA ALA A 48 8.37 9.88 -16.98
C ALA A 48 9.04 9.72 -15.60
N ARG A 49 9.78 10.74 -15.17
CA ARG A 49 10.41 10.80 -13.84
C ARG A 49 9.75 11.89 -13.03
N ARG A 50 8.98 11.51 -12.00
CA ARG A 50 8.34 12.43 -11.06
C ARG A 50 8.05 11.73 -9.74
N GLY A 51 7.72 12.51 -8.73
CA GLY A 51 7.22 12.01 -7.47
C GLY A 51 5.91 11.24 -7.68
N VAL A 52 5.75 10.15 -6.95
CA VAL A 52 4.60 9.23 -7.02
C VAL A 52 3.69 9.47 -5.83
N LEU A 53 2.37 9.58 -6.06
CA LEU A 53 1.33 9.52 -5.05
C LEU A 53 0.83 8.08 -4.93
N LEU A 54 1.11 7.45 -3.79
CA LEU A 54 0.71 6.07 -3.51
C LEU A 54 -0.32 6.03 -2.38
N VAL A 55 -1.40 5.28 -2.57
CA VAL A 55 -2.44 5.08 -1.55
C VAL A 55 -2.53 3.61 -1.16
N ASN A 56 -2.34 3.32 0.13
CA ASN A 56 -2.60 2.02 0.72
C ASN A 56 -3.92 2.07 1.49
N THR A 57 -4.95 1.40 1.01
CA THR A 57 -6.28 1.38 1.61
C THR A 57 -6.75 -0.04 1.94
N GLY A 58 -8.01 -0.21 2.29
CA GLY A 58 -8.61 -1.52 2.57
C GLY A 58 -8.72 -1.87 4.05
N THR A 59 -9.40 -2.98 4.32
CA THR A 59 -9.76 -3.43 5.68
C THR A 59 -8.68 -4.27 6.35
N GLY A 60 -7.72 -4.80 5.55
CA GLY A 60 -6.64 -5.67 6.01
C GLY A 60 -5.50 -4.91 6.68
N LYS A 61 -4.56 -5.67 7.21
CA LYS A 61 -3.32 -5.17 7.83
C LYS A 61 -2.23 -4.95 6.79
N GLY A 62 -1.21 -4.16 7.17
CA GLY A 62 -0.02 -3.95 6.37
C GLY A 62 0.07 -2.58 5.70
N LYS A 63 -0.96 -1.73 5.74
CA LYS A 63 -0.94 -0.41 5.07
C LYS A 63 0.23 0.47 5.54
N SER A 64 0.34 0.70 6.84
CA SER A 64 1.43 1.48 7.44
C SER A 64 2.77 0.75 7.32
N SER A 65 2.80 -0.57 7.55
CA SER A 65 4.03 -1.38 7.42
C SER A 65 4.59 -1.35 6.00
N ALA A 66 3.73 -1.38 4.97
CA ALA A 66 4.17 -1.22 3.57
C ALA A 66 4.74 0.18 3.31
N ALA A 67 4.10 1.24 3.85
CA ALA A 67 4.60 2.61 3.74
C ALA A 67 5.98 2.77 4.40
N PHE A 68 6.15 2.21 5.61
CA PHE A 68 7.44 2.25 6.32
C PHE A 68 8.51 1.37 5.64
N GLY A 69 8.12 0.28 4.99
CA GLY A 69 9.01 -0.51 4.13
C GLY A 69 9.53 0.30 2.92
N VAL A 70 8.68 1.13 2.30
CA VAL A 70 9.10 2.06 1.24
C VAL A 70 10.02 3.14 1.82
N MET A 71 9.73 3.65 3.04
CA MET A 71 10.61 4.62 3.72
C MET A 71 12.00 4.03 3.98
N ALA A 72 12.09 2.79 4.46
CA ALA A 72 13.39 2.12 4.64
C ALA A 72 14.18 2.05 3.32
N ARG A 73 13.50 1.77 2.20
CA ARG A 73 14.11 1.80 0.85
C ARG A 73 14.57 3.20 0.46
N ALA A 74 13.76 4.23 0.71
CA ALA A 74 14.12 5.62 0.42
C ALA A 74 15.36 6.05 1.20
N LEU A 75 15.40 5.77 2.50
CA LEU A 75 16.55 6.04 3.37
C LEU A 75 17.82 5.31 2.90
N GLY A 76 17.69 4.05 2.46
CA GLY A 76 18.79 3.29 1.87
C GLY A 76 19.33 3.88 0.55
N ASN A 77 18.54 4.75 -0.11
CA ASN A 77 18.97 5.54 -1.27
C ASN A 77 19.42 6.98 -0.88
N GLY A 78 19.60 7.27 0.40
CA GLY A 78 20.06 8.58 0.89
C GLY A 78 19.00 9.67 0.90
N MET A 79 17.71 9.31 0.71
CA MET A 79 16.58 10.24 0.69
C MET A 79 16.20 10.69 2.10
N HIS A 80 15.54 11.86 2.20
CA HIS A 80 14.95 12.37 3.42
C HIS A 80 13.45 12.08 3.46
N ALA A 81 12.96 11.64 4.61
CA ALA A 81 11.57 11.28 4.78
C ALA A 81 10.91 12.05 5.94
N ALA A 82 9.62 12.33 5.80
CA ALA A 82 8.79 12.82 6.88
C ALA A 82 7.58 11.91 7.08
N VAL A 83 7.14 11.74 8.32
CA VAL A 83 5.95 10.97 8.69
C VAL A 83 5.04 11.84 9.54
N VAL A 84 3.77 11.93 9.16
CA VAL A 84 2.71 12.56 9.96
C VAL A 84 1.61 11.52 10.19
N GLN A 85 1.36 11.19 11.46
CA GLN A 85 0.35 10.24 11.88
C GLN A 85 -0.88 10.97 12.42
N PHE A 86 -2.06 10.74 11.80
CA PHE A 86 -3.28 11.53 12.05
C PHE A 86 -4.15 11.05 13.21
N VAL A 87 -4.15 9.74 13.48
CA VAL A 87 -5.09 9.13 14.43
C VAL A 87 -4.38 8.48 15.62
N LYS A 88 -3.18 7.96 15.41
CA LYS A 88 -2.42 7.27 16.44
C LYS A 88 -1.97 8.24 17.54
N ASN A 89 -2.16 7.86 18.80
CA ASN A 89 -1.65 8.55 19.98
C ASN A 89 -0.45 7.83 20.63
N ARG A 90 -0.08 6.66 20.11
CA ARG A 90 1.05 5.87 20.64
C ARG A 90 2.37 6.35 20.07
N THR A 91 3.32 6.59 20.95
CA THR A 91 4.69 7.00 20.61
C THR A 91 5.72 5.91 20.93
N ASP A 92 5.26 4.72 21.35
CA ASP A 92 6.03 3.58 21.83
C ASP A 92 6.01 2.39 20.86
N THR A 93 5.75 2.63 19.56
CA THR A 93 5.77 1.56 18.56
C THR A 93 7.20 1.26 18.10
N GLY A 94 7.44 0.02 17.66
CA GLY A 94 8.74 -0.43 17.18
C GLY A 94 9.26 0.39 16.00
N GLU A 95 8.37 0.82 15.10
CA GLU A 95 8.74 1.65 13.95
C GLU A 95 9.24 3.04 14.39
N ILE A 96 8.56 3.67 15.36
CA ILE A 96 9.00 4.97 15.89
C ILE A 96 10.36 4.81 16.57
N ALA A 97 10.53 3.79 17.42
CA ALA A 97 11.80 3.54 18.11
C ALA A 97 12.97 3.33 17.14
N PHE A 98 12.71 2.64 16.02
CA PHE A 98 13.73 2.39 14.99
C PHE A 98 14.03 3.64 14.17
N PHE A 99 13.02 4.29 13.59
CA PHE A 99 13.21 5.37 12.62
C PHE A 99 13.53 6.73 13.26
N ARG A 100 13.12 6.98 14.50
CA ARG A 100 13.42 8.25 15.20
C ARG A 100 14.93 8.54 15.29
N ASN A 101 15.77 7.50 15.29
CA ASN A 101 17.23 7.65 15.36
C ASN A 101 17.88 7.85 13.99
N CYS A 102 17.10 7.85 12.90
CA CYS A 102 17.61 8.12 11.54
C CYS A 102 17.64 9.65 11.33
N PRO A 103 18.83 10.26 11.10
CA PRO A 103 18.93 11.72 10.92
C PRO A 103 18.11 12.27 9.75
N GLN A 104 17.81 11.44 8.76
CA GLN A 104 17.02 11.79 7.59
C GLN A 104 15.51 11.69 7.81
N VAL A 105 15.03 11.33 9.02
CA VAL A 105 13.61 11.13 9.30
C VAL A 105 13.09 12.19 10.25
N SER A 106 12.02 12.88 9.82
CA SER A 106 11.18 13.71 10.69
C SER A 106 9.90 12.95 11.01
N TRP A 107 9.58 12.73 12.29
CA TRP A 107 8.43 11.93 12.69
C TRP A 107 7.52 12.68 13.66
N HIS A 108 6.24 12.83 13.29
CA HIS A 108 5.24 13.51 14.10
C HIS A 108 4.03 12.61 14.35
N VAL A 109 3.75 12.36 15.62
CA VAL A 109 2.50 11.75 16.08
C VAL A 109 1.58 12.89 16.49
N MET A 110 0.55 13.16 15.69
CA MET A 110 -0.34 14.31 15.84
C MET A 110 -1.76 13.90 16.27
N GLY A 111 -2.09 12.61 16.14
CA GLY A 111 -3.38 12.08 16.58
C GLY A 111 -3.47 11.95 18.09
N GLU A 112 -4.67 12.16 18.61
CA GLU A 112 -4.99 11.97 20.04
C GLU A 112 -5.67 10.63 20.32
N GLY A 113 -5.62 9.70 19.38
CA GLY A 113 -6.29 8.41 19.41
C GLY A 113 -7.52 8.36 18.52
N PHE A 114 -8.33 7.33 18.70
CA PHE A 114 -9.56 7.19 17.94
C PHE A 114 -10.72 7.94 18.61
N THR A 115 -11.67 8.44 17.81
CA THR A 115 -12.86 9.19 18.27
C THR A 115 -13.68 8.49 19.35
N TRP A 116 -13.68 7.15 19.38
CA TRP A 116 -14.34 6.40 20.46
C TRP A 116 -13.57 6.44 21.79
N GLU A 117 -12.31 6.87 21.80
CA GLU A 117 -11.51 7.08 23.00
C GLU A 117 -11.62 8.52 23.49
N THR A 118 -11.52 9.50 22.58
CA THR A 118 -11.56 10.93 22.90
C THR A 118 -12.97 11.45 23.18
N GLN A 119 -13.98 10.93 22.43
CA GLN A 119 -15.38 11.38 22.47
C GLN A 119 -15.58 12.89 22.31
N ASP A 120 -14.57 13.62 21.81
CA ASP A 120 -14.55 15.05 21.57
C ASP A 120 -14.23 15.35 20.09
N ARG A 121 -15.30 15.54 19.31
CA ARG A 121 -15.21 15.79 17.86
C ARG A 121 -14.46 17.08 17.53
N ALA A 122 -14.61 18.13 18.35
CA ALA A 122 -13.95 19.41 18.09
C ALA A 122 -12.43 19.30 18.31
N ARG A 123 -12.03 18.58 19.33
CA ARG A 123 -10.63 18.28 19.64
C ARG A 123 -9.99 17.41 18.57
N ASP A 124 -10.67 16.36 18.11
CA ASP A 124 -10.20 15.49 17.03
C ASP A 124 -10.01 16.27 15.71
N ALA A 125 -10.97 17.16 15.38
CA ALA A 125 -10.88 18.02 14.20
C ALA A 125 -9.69 18.99 14.30
N ALA A 126 -9.49 19.62 15.45
CA ALA A 126 -8.35 20.52 15.69
C ALA A 126 -7.00 19.78 15.58
N ALA A 127 -6.91 18.56 16.11
CA ALA A 127 -5.73 17.71 15.99
C ALA A 127 -5.45 17.36 14.51
N ALA A 128 -6.48 16.98 13.76
CA ALA A 128 -6.35 16.67 12.32
C ALA A 128 -5.92 17.89 11.49
N GLN A 129 -6.46 19.07 11.80
CA GLN A 129 -6.07 20.34 11.17
C GLN A 129 -4.62 20.72 11.47
N SER A 130 -4.18 20.54 12.73
CA SER A 130 -2.79 20.74 13.13
C SER A 130 -1.84 19.76 12.42
N ALA A 131 -2.24 18.49 12.33
CA ALA A 131 -1.51 17.46 11.58
C ALA A 131 -1.39 17.82 10.10
N TRP A 132 -2.47 18.35 9.49
CA TRP A 132 -2.44 18.78 8.08
C TRP A 132 -1.56 20.01 7.90
N ALA A 133 -1.57 20.97 8.81
CA ALA A 133 -0.67 22.12 8.77
C ALA A 133 0.81 21.67 8.78
N GLN A 134 1.17 20.68 9.60
CA GLN A 134 2.50 20.07 9.60
C GLN A 134 2.81 19.34 8.27
N ALA A 135 1.84 18.58 7.73
CA ALA A 135 1.97 17.90 6.46
C ALA A 135 2.19 18.89 5.30
N ARG A 136 1.45 20.01 5.29
CA ARG A 136 1.64 21.09 4.29
C ARG A 136 3.02 21.73 4.36
N ALA A 137 3.59 21.89 5.55
CA ALA A 137 4.95 22.39 5.69
C ALA A 137 5.94 21.45 4.97
N TYR A 138 5.77 20.13 5.08
CA TYR A 138 6.59 19.15 4.38
C TYR A 138 6.26 19.05 2.88
N LEU A 139 5.00 19.22 2.47
CA LEU A 139 4.62 19.29 1.05
C LEU A 139 5.25 20.48 0.32
N ASN A 140 5.60 21.55 1.05
CA ASN A 140 6.26 22.73 0.51
C ASN A 140 7.79 22.71 0.69
N ASP A 141 8.36 21.67 1.29
CA ASP A 141 9.81 21.56 1.52
C ASP A 141 10.44 20.60 0.50
N ALA A 142 11.15 21.17 -0.47
CA ALA A 142 11.83 20.41 -1.52
C ALA A 142 13.00 19.51 -1.00
N ARG A 143 13.37 19.63 0.29
CA ARG A 143 14.36 18.74 0.92
C ARG A 143 13.76 17.41 1.37
N ILE A 144 12.42 17.31 1.44
CA ILE A 144 11.72 16.08 1.76
C ILE A 144 11.41 15.33 0.48
N ASP A 145 12.06 14.18 0.30
CA ASP A 145 11.90 13.32 -0.87
C ASP A 145 10.66 12.41 -0.75
N LEU A 146 10.32 12.00 0.50
CA LEU A 146 9.20 11.12 0.79
C LEU A 146 8.40 11.64 1.99
N LEU A 147 7.09 11.88 1.79
CA LEU A 147 6.15 12.18 2.87
C LEU A 147 5.18 11.02 3.07
N ILE A 148 5.05 10.52 4.30
CA ILE A 148 4.06 9.53 4.70
C ILE A 148 2.98 10.19 5.55
N LEU A 149 1.72 10.07 5.08
CA LEU A 149 0.53 10.56 5.75
C LEU A 149 -0.24 9.33 6.28
N ASP A 150 0.11 8.91 7.51
CA ASP A 150 -0.38 7.66 8.08
C ASP A 150 -1.75 7.86 8.72
N GLU A 151 -2.73 7.03 8.30
CA GLU A 151 -4.13 7.05 8.69
C GLU A 151 -4.88 8.37 8.30
N LEU A 152 -4.42 9.10 7.27
CA LEU A 152 -5.04 10.34 6.80
C LEU A 152 -6.51 10.15 6.38
N THR A 153 -6.87 9.00 5.81
CA THR A 153 -8.23 8.78 5.28
C THR A 153 -9.33 8.91 6.33
N TYR A 154 -8.99 8.73 7.62
CA TYR A 154 -9.95 8.94 8.70
C TYR A 154 -10.37 10.42 8.83
N ALA A 155 -9.47 11.35 8.53
CA ALA A 155 -9.80 12.78 8.56
C ALA A 155 -10.90 13.14 7.53
N PHE A 156 -10.91 12.47 6.38
CA PHE A 156 -11.99 12.61 5.40
C PHE A 156 -13.28 11.92 5.85
N LYS A 157 -13.15 10.68 6.35
CA LYS A 157 -14.29 9.89 6.83
C LYS A 157 -15.10 10.62 7.91
N TYR A 158 -14.44 11.34 8.78
CA TYR A 158 -15.07 12.06 9.88
C TYR A 158 -15.33 13.56 9.59
N GLY A 159 -14.94 14.04 8.39
CA GLY A 159 -15.15 15.42 7.95
C GLY A 159 -14.30 16.43 8.73
N TRP A 160 -13.10 16.02 9.18
CA TRP A 160 -12.15 16.91 9.87
C TRP A 160 -11.33 17.76 8.91
N LEU A 161 -11.09 17.24 7.69
CA LEU A 161 -10.37 17.93 6.62
C LEU A 161 -11.23 17.95 5.36
N ASP A 162 -11.11 19.05 4.61
CA ASP A 162 -11.67 19.18 3.29
C ASP A 162 -10.81 18.46 2.27
N LEU A 163 -11.42 17.52 1.54
CA LEU A 163 -10.71 16.66 0.58
C LEU A 163 -10.16 17.46 -0.60
N ASP A 164 -10.92 18.41 -1.12
CA ASP A 164 -10.51 19.18 -2.30
C ASP A 164 -9.30 20.05 -1.99
N THR A 165 -9.25 20.65 -0.80
CA THR A 165 -8.08 21.40 -0.31
C THR A 165 -6.86 20.49 -0.20
N VAL A 166 -7.02 19.28 0.35
CA VAL A 166 -5.93 18.29 0.47
C VAL A 166 -5.42 17.87 -0.90
N LEU A 167 -6.31 17.59 -1.85
CA LEU A 167 -5.93 17.21 -3.22
C LEU A 167 -5.19 18.33 -3.94
N ALA A 168 -5.60 19.59 -3.75
CA ALA A 168 -4.91 20.75 -4.30
C ALA A 168 -3.50 20.89 -3.75
N ASP A 169 -3.32 20.76 -2.43
CA ASP A 169 -2.00 20.80 -1.78
C ASP A 169 -1.10 19.65 -2.28
N LEU A 170 -1.64 18.44 -2.42
CA LEU A 170 -0.91 17.28 -2.96
C LEU A 170 -0.46 17.49 -4.41
N ALA A 171 -1.29 18.13 -5.22
CA ALA A 171 -0.98 18.42 -6.63
C ALA A 171 0.11 19.50 -6.77
N ALA A 172 0.18 20.45 -5.82
CA ALA A 172 1.14 21.55 -5.81
C ALA A 172 2.53 21.17 -5.25
N ARG A 173 2.73 19.94 -4.74
CA ARG A 173 4.00 19.49 -4.16
C ARG A 173 5.18 19.57 -5.14
N PRO A 174 6.43 19.60 -4.65
CA PRO A 174 7.62 19.53 -5.50
C PRO A 174 7.56 18.34 -6.47
N PRO A 175 7.95 18.51 -7.75
CA PRO A 175 7.73 17.51 -8.80
C PRO A 175 8.34 16.13 -8.51
N MET A 176 9.42 16.06 -7.74
CA MET A 176 10.10 14.78 -7.40
C MET A 176 9.71 14.22 -6.05
N GLN A 177 8.89 14.91 -5.27
CA GLN A 177 8.48 14.47 -3.94
C GLN A 177 7.46 13.33 -4.04
N HIS A 178 7.78 12.20 -3.41
CA HIS A 178 6.87 11.07 -3.24
C HIS A 178 5.96 11.29 -2.04
N VAL A 179 4.71 10.84 -2.17
CA VAL A 179 3.76 10.86 -1.05
C VAL A 179 3.10 9.49 -0.92
N ILE A 180 3.02 8.96 0.30
CA ILE A 180 2.28 7.74 0.61
C ILE A 180 1.19 8.08 1.62
N ILE A 181 -0.04 7.74 1.27
CA ILE A 181 -1.21 7.90 2.13
C ILE A 181 -1.67 6.52 2.57
N THR A 182 -1.92 6.35 3.87
CA THR A 182 -2.51 5.13 4.39
C THR A 182 -3.84 5.40 5.06
N GLY A 183 -4.66 4.36 5.17
CA GLY A 183 -5.89 4.37 5.92
C GLY A 183 -7.03 3.59 5.24
N ARG A 184 -8.12 3.38 5.97
CA ARG A 184 -9.27 2.64 5.46
C ARG A 184 -10.21 3.57 4.69
N ALA A 185 -10.97 2.98 3.76
CA ALA A 185 -12.03 3.68 3.02
C ALA A 185 -11.54 5.00 2.37
N ALA A 186 -10.47 4.92 1.58
CA ALA A 186 -9.99 6.05 0.79
C ALA A 186 -11.13 6.59 -0.11
N PRO A 187 -11.38 7.92 -0.13
CA PRO A 187 -12.37 8.51 -1.01
C PRO A 187 -12.02 8.30 -2.49
N GLN A 188 -13.03 8.18 -3.36
CA GLN A 188 -12.82 7.93 -4.78
C GLN A 188 -11.94 9.01 -5.43
N ALA A 189 -12.15 10.28 -5.12
CA ALA A 189 -11.34 11.37 -5.68
C ALA A 189 -9.84 11.26 -5.29
N LEU A 190 -9.52 10.73 -4.11
CA LEU A 190 -8.13 10.43 -3.72
C LEU A 190 -7.57 9.24 -4.51
N ILE A 191 -8.39 8.21 -4.76
CA ILE A 191 -8.04 7.05 -5.59
C ILE A 191 -7.73 7.50 -7.02
N ASP A 192 -8.58 8.36 -7.59
CA ASP A 192 -8.44 8.87 -8.95
C ASP A 192 -7.21 9.79 -9.12
N ALA A 193 -6.84 10.52 -8.07
CA ALA A 193 -5.65 11.37 -8.07
C ALA A 193 -4.33 10.60 -7.88
N ALA A 194 -4.38 9.36 -7.37
CA ALA A 194 -3.19 8.58 -7.05
C ALA A 194 -2.59 7.89 -8.29
N ASP A 195 -1.25 7.78 -8.30
CA ASP A 195 -0.52 7.02 -9.33
C ASP A 195 -0.56 5.52 -9.08
N THR A 196 -0.67 5.12 -7.81
CA THR A 196 -0.72 3.72 -7.40
C THR A 196 -1.66 3.57 -6.22
N VAL A 197 -2.58 2.64 -6.32
CA VAL A 197 -3.49 2.29 -5.23
C VAL A 197 -3.41 0.80 -4.95
N THR A 198 -3.25 0.45 -3.67
CA THR A 198 -3.29 -0.93 -3.20
C THR A 198 -4.41 -1.09 -2.20
N ASP A 199 -5.37 -1.96 -2.51
CA ASP A 199 -6.40 -2.37 -1.57
C ASP A 199 -5.94 -3.63 -0.82
N MET A 200 -5.69 -3.49 0.47
CA MET A 200 -5.30 -4.58 1.37
C MET A 200 -6.54 -5.21 1.99
N ALA A 201 -7.13 -6.17 1.31
CA ALA A 201 -8.30 -6.90 1.78
C ALA A 201 -7.97 -7.79 2.97
N MET A 202 -8.91 -7.88 3.95
CA MET A 202 -8.79 -8.77 5.09
C MET A 202 -9.31 -10.17 4.72
N VAL A 203 -8.42 -11.09 4.39
CA VAL A 203 -8.77 -12.51 4.16
C VAL A 203 -8.96 -13.22 5.51
N LYS A 204 -8.02 -13.00 6.45
CA LYS A 204 -8.04 -13.59 7.80
C LYS A 204 -7.36 -12.64 8.79
N HIS A 205 -7.75 -12.64 10.06
CA HIS A 205 -7.15 -11.76 11.06
C HIS A 205 -6.97 -12.48 12.39
N ALA A 206 -5.76 -12.43 12.97
CA ALA A 206 -5.39 -13.09 14.21
C ALA A 206 -6.33 -12.71 15.37
N PHE A 207 -6.67 -11.44 15.52
CA PHE A 207 -7.59 -10.94 16.55
C PHE A 207 -8.97 -11.62 16.49
N ARG A 208 -9.51 -11.90 15.29
CA ARG A 208 -10.78 -12.61 15.13
C ARG A 208 -10.70 -14.08 15.58
N SER A 209 -9.48 -14.61 15.66
CA SER A 209 -9.19 -15.96 16.17
C SER A 209 -8.78 -15.95 17.64
N GLY A 210 -8.99 -14.84 18.36
CA GLY A 210 -8.66 -14.71 19.79
C GLY A 210 -7.17 -14.54 20.08
N ILE A 211 -6.33 -14.27 19.07
CA ILE A 211 -4.89 -14.04 19.27
C ILE A 211 -4.68 -12.58 19.63
N ALA A 212 -4.06 -12.33 20.79
CA ALA A 212 -3.74 -11.00 21.27
C ALA A 212 -2.69 -10.29 20.39
N ALA A 213 -2.66 -8.96 20.45
CA ALA A 213 -1.60 -8.15 19.84
C ALA A 213 -0.25 -8.46 20.51
N MET A 214 0.79 -8.64 19.69
CA MET A 214 2.12 -9.02 20.16
C MET A 214 3.18 -8.03 19.68
N PRO A 215 4.22 -7.74 20.49
CA PRO A 215 5.36 -6.95 20.08
C PRO A 215 6.00 -7.49 18.79
N GLY A 216 6.41 -6.59 17.90
CA GLY A 216 7.00 -6.95 16.62
C GLY A 216 6.00 -7.36 15.52
N MET A 217 4.73 -7.60 15.87
CA MET A 217 3.66 -7.88 14.90
C MET A 217 2.59 -6.78 14.86
N GLU A 218 2.28 -6.16 16.00
CA GLU A 218 1.23 -5.15 16.11
C GLU A 218 1.77 -3.79 16.61
N PHE A 219 2.86 -3.81 17.36
CA PHE A 219 3.53 -2.63 17.93
C PHE A 219 5.00 -2.89 18.23
#